data_48198d4be3cdf9a62e8aed3fc6182c10
#
_entry.id   48198d4be3cdf9a62e8aed3fc6182c10
#
_cell.length_a   1.000
_cell.length_b   1.000
_cell.length_c   1.000
_cell.angle_alpha   90.00
_cell.angle_beta   90.00
_cell.angle_gamma   90.00
#
_symmetry.space_group_name_H-M   'P 1'
#
loop_
_entity.id
_entity.type
_entity.pdbx_description
1 polymer ?
#
loop_
_entity_poly.entity_id
_entity_poly.type
_entity_poly.pdbx_seq_one_letter_code
_entity_poly.pdbx_strand_id
1 'polypeptide(L)'
;ALGARNFLFETLSSDAGLLDAVGAIKAEVPDAFVLVSFAVLPDGYTREGMYCKDLARRMQESGIVDAVGLNCVSAPGAMRTLAKQLRGTLSLSVMPNAGYPVVTRTQVKYQGRPEYFARELGRLAAEGTVQILGGCCGTTPAHIAALRAELDSLPVVKKTAPAEEFSTVKEQTVENEDAFLRKLNAGEKVIAIELDSPRNADLTGYLEGAKKLQAAGADLLTIADCPIAQARMDSSLVACRVHRELGLCTLPHMTCRDRNLNATKAPLLGLY
;
A
#
# COMPACT_ATOMS: atom_id res chain seq x y z
N ALA A 1 16.83 32.65 11.03
CA ALA A 1 15.67 32.03 10.36
C ALA A 1 15.41 32.71 9.04
N LEU A 2 15.24 31.93 7.96
CA LEU A 2 15.05 32.44 6.59
C LEU A 2 13.62 32.94 6.30
N GLY A 3 12.73 32.97 7.31
CA GLY A 3 11.35 33.44 7.19
C GLY A 3 10.42 32.50 6.41
N ALA A 4 10.79 31.24 6.21
CA ALA A 4 9.91 30.24 5.60
C ALA A 4 8.68 29.97 6.47
N ARG A 5 7.50 29.95 5.84
CA ARG A 5 6.22 29.68 6.52
C ARG A 5 5.45 28.54 5.88
N ASN A 6 5.86 28.10 4.70
CA ASN A 6 5.25 26.97 4.00
C ASN A 6 6.29 25.88 3.82
N PHE A 7 5.95 24.68 4.22
CA PHE A 7 6.83 23.51 4.19
C PHE A 7 6.16 22.37 3.43
N LEU A 8 6.89 21.79 2.50
CA LEU A 8 6.47 20.62 1.75
C LEU A 8 7.44 19.46 2.02
N PHE A 9 6.92 18.39 2.59
CA PHE A 9 7.58 17.09 2.64
C PHE A 9 7.01 16.24 1.52
N GLU A 10 7.81 15.86 0.53
CA GLU A 10 7.29 15.16 -0.65
C GLU A 10 8.03 13.87 -0.96
N THR A 11 7.34 13.00 -1.72
CA THR A 11 7.88 11.73 -2.24
C THR A 11 8.26 10.75 -1.12
N LEU A 12 7.55 10.83 0.00
CA LEU A 12 7.80 9.98 1.15
C LEU A 12 7.24 8.56 0.91
N SER A 13 7.96 7.54 1.37
CA SER A 13 7.52 6.15 1.37
C SER A 13 7.07 5.66 2.75
N SER A 14 7.39 6.41 3.80
CA SER A 14 6.92 6.18 5.18
C SER A 14 6.75 7.50 5.94
N ASP A 15 6.21 7.43 7.14
CA ASP A 15 6.08 8.55 8.06
C ASP A 15 7.08 8.48 9.24
N ALA A 16 8.09 7.63 9.14
CA ALA A 16 9.11 7.48 10.19
C ALA A 16 9.84 8.80 10.46
N GLY A 17 9.78 9.30 11.70
CA GLY A 17 10.38 10.56 12.13
C GLY A 17 9.74 11.83 11.55
N LEU A 18 8.73 11.69 10.70
CA LEU A 18 8.09 12.82 10.01
C LEU A 18 7.37 13.74 11.00
N LEU A 19 6.56 13.18 11.87
CA LEU A 19 5.78 13.99 12.83
C LEU A 19 6.67 14.71 13.85
N ASP A 20 7.83 14.15 14.20
CA ASP A 20 8.84 14.83 15.02
C ASP A 20 9.40 16.05 14.29
N ALA A 21 9.72 15.91 13.00
CA ALA A 21 10.20 17.02 12.18
C ALA A 21 9.15 18.11 12.02
N VAL A 22 7.88 17.74 11.77
CA VAL A 22 6.76 18.68 11.70
C VAL A 22 6.54 19.38 13.04
N GLY A 23 6.60 18.64 14.15
CA GLY A 23 6.49 19.18 15.51
C GLY A 23 7.56 20.22 15.79
N ALA A 24 8.81 19.97 15.41
CA ALA A 24 9.91 20.93 15.55
C ALA A 24 9.67 22.19 14.72
N ILE A 25 9.15 22.08 13.49
CA ILE A 25 8.77 23.25 12.67
C ILE A 25 7.65 24.06 13.34
N LYS A 26 6.60 23.39 13.80
CA LYS A 26 5.46 24.07 14.46
C LYS A 26 5.85 24.72 15.78
N ALA A 27 6.84 24.18 16.48
CA ALA A 27 7.38 24.81 17.71
C ALA A 27 8.12 26.12 17.40
N GLU A 28 8.88 26.20 16.31
CA GLU A 28 9.61 27.39 15.90
C GLU A 28 8.74 28.39 15.12
N VAL A 29 7.79 27.89 14.33
CA VAL A 29 6.89 28.68 13.47
C VAL A 29 5.45 28.14 13.65
N PRO A 30 4.73 28.56 14.69
CA PRO A 30 3.42 28.01 15.03
C PRO A 30 2.36 28.14 13.92
N ASP A 31 2.46 29.19 13.09
CA ASP A 31 1.58 29.46 11.96
C ASP A 31 2.09 28.88 10.62
N ALA A 32 3.12 28.00 10.65
CA ALA A 32 3.61 27.36 9.45
C ALA A 32 2.53 26.49 8.80
N PHE A 33 2.39 26.60 7.46
CA PHE A 33 1.60 25.64 6.68
C PHE A 33 2.48 24.44 6.31
N VAL A 34 2.05 23.26 6.68
CA VAL A 34 2.80 22.01 6.41
C VAL A 34 1.96 21.07 5.54
N LEU A 35 2.47 20.78 4.35
CA LEU A 35 1.94 19.79 3.44
C LEU A 35 2.86 18.56 3.43
N VAL A 36 2.27 17.39 3.64
CA VAL A 36 2.96 16.08 3.59
C VAL A 36 2.45 15.28 2.41
N SER A 37 3.34 14.81 1.55
CA SER A 37 2.98 14.09 0.33
C SER A 37 3.72 12.77 0.17
N PHE A 38 2.98 11.71 -0.12
CA PHE A 38 3.48 10.35 -0.22
C PHE A 38 3.59 9.88 -1.67
N ALA A 39 4.64 9.11 -1.94
CA ALA A 39 4.85 8.42 -3.21
C ALA A 39 4.15 7.06 -3.16
N VAL A 40 2.97 6.97 -3.79
CA VAL A 40 2.08 5.82 -3.71
C VAL A 40 1.92 5.17 -5.08
N LEU A 41 2.10 3.86 -5.14
CA LEU A 41 1.89 3.03 -6.32
C LEU A 41 0.39 2.99 -6.69
N PRO A 42 0.02 2.60 -7.92
CA PRO A 42 -1.39 2.54 -8.34
C PRO A 42 -2.29 1.63 -7.51
N ASP A 43 -1.70 0.70 -6.75
CA ASP A 43 -2.40 -0.21 -5.83
C ASP A 43 -2.70 0.41 -4.45
N GLY A 44 -2.26 1.63 -4.21
CA GLY A 44 -2.50 2.35 -2.96
C GLY A 44 -1.40 2.20 -1.91
N TYR A 45 -0.32 1.48 -2.20
CA TYR A 45 0.77 1.24 -1.26
C TYR A 45 2.02 2.03 -1.62
N THR A 46 2.78 2.45 -0.62
CA THR A 46 4.14 2.96 -0.81
C THR A 46 5.11 1.81 -1.08
N ARG A 47 6.36 2.14 -1.44
CA ARG A 47 7.42 1.12 -1.61
C ARG A 47 7.77 0.38 -0.32
N GLU A 48 7.48 0.97 0.83
CA GLU A 48 7.67 0.34 2.15
C GLU A 48 6.43 -0.43 2.61
N GLY A 49 5.41 -0.57 1.74
CA GLY A 49 4.22 -1.37 2.03
C GLY A 49 3.18 -0.66 2.89
N MET A 50 3.27 0.65 3.06
CA MET A 50 2.30 1.43 3.85
C MET A 50 1.11 1.84 2.99
N TYR A 51 -0.10 1.64 3.48
CA TYR A 51 -1.31 1.98 2.77
C TYR A 51 -1.63 3.48 2.86
N CYS A 52 -1.95 4.10 1.74
CA CYS A 52 -2.12 5.56 1.67
C CYS A 52 -3.24 6.10 2.56
N LYS A 53 -4.31 5.33 2.79
CA LYS A 53 -5.38 5.75 3.71
C LYS A 53 -4.91 5.81 5.15
N ASP A 54 -4.09 4.85 5.58
CA ASP A 54 -3.56 4.82 6.95
C ASP A 54 -2.58 5.95 7.17
N LEU A 55 -1.74 6.25 6.17
CA LEU A 55 -0.86 7.42 6.21
C LEU A 55 -1.65 8.73 6.30
N ALA A 56 -2.68 8.90 5.47
CA ALA A 56 -3.53 10.10 5.49
C ALA A 56 -4.27 10.25 6.83
N ARG A 57 -4.79 9.16 7.37
CA ARG A 57 -5.45 9.15 8.68
C ARG A 57 -4.49 9.56 9.79
N ARG A 58 -3.27 8.99 9.85
CA ARG A 58 -2.26 9.38 10.84
C ARG A 58 -1.86 10.85 10.74
N MET A 59 -1.74 11.38 9.53
CA MET A 59 -1.49 12.82 9.34
C MET A 59 -2.63 13.67 9.88
N GLN A 60 -3.88 13.27 9.64
CA GLN A 60 -5.05 13.95 10.15
C GLN A 60 -5.14 13.88 11.68
N GLU A 61 -4.93 12.70 12.26
CA GLU A 61 -4.98 12.48 13.72
C GLU A 61 -3.88 13.22 14.47
N SER A 62 -2.75 13.51 13.82
CA SER A 62 -1.65 14.27 14.43
C SER A 62 -2.01 15.69 14.81
N GLY A 63 -2.97 16.32 14.11
CA GLY A 63 -3.41 17.69 14.32
C GLY A 63 -2.38 18.77 13.99
N ILE A 64 -1.17 18.40 13.52
CA ILE A 64 -0.08 19.35 13.21
C ILE A 64 0.23 19.44 11.71
N VAL A 65 -0.41 18.63 10.88
CA VAL A 65 -0.31 18.65 9.42
C VAL A 65 -1.51 19.39 8.84
N ASP A 66 -1.28 20.32 7.93
CA ASP A 66 -2.35 21.17 7.37
C ASP A 66 -2.93 20.59 6.08
N ALA A 67 -2.12 19.86 5.32
CA ALA A 67 -2.54 19.18 4.10
C ALA A 67 -1.79 17.86 3.90
N VAL A 68 -2.47 16.88 3.31
CA VAL A 68 -1.88 15.60 2.91
C VAL A 68 -1.97 15.44 1.39
N GLY A 69 -1.04 14.73 0.80
CA GLY A 69 -1.01 14.61 -0.65
C GLY A 69 -0.42 13.31 -1.17
N LEU A 70 -0.55 13.16 -2.49
CA LEU A 70 0.09 12.13 -3.29
C LEU A 70 0.90 12.78 -4.39
N ASN A 71 2.15 12.36 -4.55
CA ASN A 71 2.98 12.86 -5.64
C ASN A 71 3.87 11.77 -6.24
N CYS A 72 4.39 12.05 -7.43
CA CYS A 72 5.31 11.18 -8.15
C CYS A 72 4.73 9.77 -8.44
N VAL A 73 5.55 8.81 -8.82
CA VAL A 73 5.31 7.37 -9.03
C VAL A 73 4.13 7.04 -9.95
N SER A 74 2.95 7.64 -9.76
CA SER A 74 1.73 7.35 -10.49
C SER A 74 1.37 8.42 -11.53
N ALA A 75 0.76 7.99 -12.63
CA ALA A 75 0.22 8.87 -13.68
C ALA A 75 -1.13 9.49 -13.26
N PRO A 76 -1.61 10.56 -13.93
CA PRO A 76 -2.80 11.32 -13.55
C PRO A 76 -4.04 10.46 -13.30
N GLY A 77 -4.33 9.51 -14.20
CA GLY A 77 -5.52 8.64 -14.08
C GLY A 77 -5.49 7.73 -12.85
N ALA A 78 -4.33 7.15 -12.53
CA ALA A 78 -4.16 6.32 -11.31
C ALA A 78 -4.29 7.18 -10.05
N MET A 79 -3.64 8.35 -10.01
CA MET A 79 -3.76 9.26 -8.86
C MET A 79 -5.18 9.78 -8.66
N ARG A 80 -5.95 9.99 -9.74
CA ARG A 80 -7.36 10.35 -9.62
C ARG A 80 -8.16 9.28 -8.88
N THR A 81 -7.90 8.02 -9.16
CA THR A 81 -8.56 6.89 -8.46
C THR A 81 -8.16 6.83 -6.99
N LEU A 82 -6.88 7.01 -6.69
CA LEU A 82 -6.37 7.02 -5.31
C LEU A 82 -6.91 8.22 -4.50
N ALA A 83 -6.90 9.41 -5.09
CA ALA A 83 -7.38 10.63 -4.44
C ALA A 83 -8.85 10.52 -3.98
N LYS A 84 -9.69 9.84 -4.77
CA LYS A 84 -11.10 9.59 -4.39
C LYS A 84 -11.23 8.77 -3.10
N GLN A 85 -10.24 7.96 -2.77
CA GLN A 85 -10.20 7.14 -1.56
C GLN A 85 -9.71 7.90 -0.34
N LEU A 86 -9.07 9.07 -0.53
CA LEU A 86 -8.45 9.88 0.53
C LEU A 86 -9.32 11.06 0.97
N ARG A 87 -10.62 11.01 0.73
CA ARG A 87 -11.54 12.05 1.18
C ARG A 87 -11.54 12.12 2.70
N GLY A 88 -11.22 13.27 3.24
CA GLY A 88 -11.10 13.50 4.67
C GLY A 88 -11.22 14.98 5.02
N THR A 89 -10.87 15.32 6.26
CA THR A 89 -10.95 16.69 6.77
C THR A 89 -9.78 17.57 6.32
N LEU A 90 -8.58 16.97 6.12
CA LEU A 90 -7.41 17.69 5.62
C LEU A 90 -7.60 18.11 4.16
N SER A 91 -6.94 19.20 3.76
CA SER A 91 -6.81 19.56 2.35
C SER A 91 -5.98 18.51 1.64
N LEU A 92 -6.45 18.06 0.46
CA LEU A 92 -5.77 17.04 -0.34
C LEU A 92 -5.00 17.67 -1.49
N SER A 93 -3.74 17.26 -1.62
CA SER A 93 -2.85 17.63 -2.72
C SER A 93 -2.63 16.45 -3.67
N VAL A 94 -2.62 16.72 -4.99
CA VAL A 94 -2.30 15.71 -6.02
C VAL A 94 -1.34 16.29 -7.05
N MET A 95 -0.14 15.68 -7.12
CA MET A 95 0.94 16.09 -8.03
C MET A 95 1.51 14.87 -8.78
N PRO A 96 0.81 14.35 -9.81
CA PRO A 96 1.23 13.17 -10.56
C PRO A 96 2.44 13.45 -11.45
N ASN A 97 3.07 12.38 -11.94
CA ASN A 97 3.96 12.46 -13.08
C ASN A 97 3.19 12.82 -14.36
N ALA A 98 3.86 13.40 -15.34
CA ALA A 98 3.25 13.75 -16.63
C ALA A 98 2.75 12.53 -17.44
N GLY A 99 2.97 11.33 -16.95
CA GLY A 99 2.60 10.06 -17.53
C GLY A 99 3.51 8.95 -16.99
N TYR A 100 3.49 7.78 -17.62
CA TYR A 100 4.43 6.71 -17.28
C TYR A 100 5.79 6.97 -17.93
N PRO A 101 6.90 6.71 -17.21
CA PRO A 101 8.24 6.85 -17.80
C PRO A 101 8.49 5.75 -18.82
N VAL A 102 9.05 6.13 -19.97
CA VAL A 102 9.67 5.21 -20.91
C VAL A 102 11.18 5.30 -20.71
N VAL A 103 11.75 4.22 -20.22
CA VAL A 103 13.19 4.13 -19.95
C VAL A 103 13.88 3.55 -21.17
N THR A 104 14.80 4.33 -21.74
CA THR A 104 15.74 3.87 -22.77
C THR A 104 17.14 3.74 -22.15
N ARG A 105 18.11 3.18 -22.89
CA ARG A 105 19.49 3.01 -22.36
C ARG A 105 20.12 4.31 -21.87
N THR A 106 19.70 5.46 -22.40
CA THR A 106 20.33 6.76 -22.15
C THR A 106 19.41 7.82 -21.56
N GLN A 107 18.08 7.59 -21.55
CA GLN A 107 17.11 8.62 -21.17
C GLN A 107 15.85 8.03 -20.53
N VAL A 108 15.28 8.79 -19.61
CA VAL A 108 13.91 8.59 -19.12
C VAL A 108 13.03 9.66 -19.74
N LYS A 109 12.02 9.27 -20.50
CA LYS A 109 11.04 10.19 -21.12
C LYS A 109 9.66 9.93 -20.59
N TYR A 110 8.93 11.00 -20.29
CA TYR A 110 7.52 10.95 -19.94
C TYR A 110 6.67 11.28 -21.16
N GLN A 111 5.71 10.44 -21.50
CA GLN A 111 4.88 10.57 -22.72
C GLN A 111 3.52 11.21 -22.46
N GLY A 112 3.33 11.86 -21.32
CA GLY A 112 2.08 12.53 -20.97
C GLY A 112 1.81 13.74 -21.87
N ARG A 113 0.55 13.89 -22.32
CA ARG A 113 0.11 15.07 -23.05
C ARG A 113 -0.45 16.09 -22.08
N PRO A 114 -0.12 17.40 -22.22
CA PRO A 114 -0.64 18.45 -21.36
C PRO A 114 -2.17 18.45 -21.24
N GLU A 115 -2.88 18.20 -22.32
CA GLU A 115 -4.35 18.19 -22.34
C GLU A 115 -4.95 17.01 -21.55
N TYR A 116 -4.32 15.83 -21.64
CA TYR A 116 -4.71 14.67 -20.86
C TYR A 116 -4.45 14.92 -19.37
N PHE A 117 -3.28 15.44 -19.04
CA PHE A 117 -2.88 15.80 -17.68
C PHE A 117 -3.89 16.78 -17.07
N ALA A 118 -4.19 17.88 -17.78
CA ALA A 118 -5.12 18.90 -17.34
C ALA A 118 -6.54 18.34 -17.13
N ARG A 119 -7.05 17.57 -18.08
CA ARG A 119 -8.39 16.96 -18.01
C ARG A 119 -8.55 16.01 -16.82
N GLU A 120 -7.57 15.14 -16.55
CA GLU A 120 -7.67 14.20 -15.42
C GLU A 120 -7.64 14.93 -14.06
N LEU A 121 -6.81 15.97 -13.93
CA LEU A 121 -6.77 16.78 -12.72
C LEU A 121 -7.97 17.73 -12.60
N GLY A 122 -8.43 18.27 -13.71
CA GLY A 122 -9.66 19.09 -13.76
C GLY A 122 -10.89 18.35 -13.25
N ARG A 123 -11.01 17.07 -13.57
CA ARG A 123 -12.06 16.20 -13.02
C ARG A 123 -12.04 16.10 -11.50
N LEU A 124 -10.84 16.02 -10.90
CA LEU A 124 -10.70 16.02 -9.44
C LEU A 124 -11.11 17.36 -8.82
N ALA A 125 -10.72 18.46 -9.48
CA ALA A 125 -11.12 19.80 -9.06
C ALA A 125 -12.65 19.98 -9.13
N ALA A 126 -13.27 19.57 -10.23
CA ALA A 126 -14.71 19.64 -10.44
C ALA A 126 -15.51 18.81 -9.41
N GLU A 127 -14.94 17.71 -8.94
CA GLU A 127 -15.54 16.88 -7.88
C GLU A 127 -15.34 17.46 -6.47
N GLY A 128 -14.58 18.56 -6.30
CA GLY A 128 -14.25 19.14 -5.00
C GLY A 128 -13.39 18.24 -4.10
N THR A 129 -12.80 17.20 -4.67
CA THR A 129 -12.02 16.20 -3.91
C THR A 129 -10.65 16.72 -3.51
N VAL A 130 -10.03 17.55 -4.36
CA VAL A 130 -8.65 18.02 -4.23
C VAL A 130 -8.59 19.54 -4.23
N GLN A 131 -7.80 20.12 -3.35
CA GLN A 131 -7.64 21.58 -3.21
C GLN A 131 -6.32 22.08 -3.75
N ILE A 132 -5.28 21.23 -3.79
CA ILE A 132 -3.95 21.58 -4.26
C ILE A 132 -3.60 20.68 -5.43
N LEU A 133 -3.34 21.26 -6.59
CA LEU A 133 -3.03 20.55 -7.81
C LEU A 133 -1.70 21.03 -8.38
N GLY A 134 -0.91 20.10 -8.86
CA GLY A 134 0.38 20.38 -9.47
C GLY A 134 0.88 19.20 -10.28
N GLY A 135 2.17 19.13 -10.49
CA GLY A 135 2.80 18.02 -11.20
C GLY A 135 4.18 17.70 -10.65
N CYS A 136 4.63 16.48 -10.93
CA CYS A 136 5.94 15.96 -10.52
C CYS A 136 6.76 15.60 -11.76
N CYS A 137 7.41 14.45 -11.81
CA CYS A 137 8.35 14.07 -12.86
C CYS A 137 7.76 14.17 -14.28
N GLY A 138 8.53 14.78 -15.18
CA GLY A 138 8.14 14.99 -16.58
C GLY A 138 7.12 16.11 -16.82
N THR A 139 6.60 16.76 -15.78
CA THR A 139 5.72 17.93 -15.91
C THR A 139 6.51 19.13 -16.40
N THR A 140 5.98 19.82 -17.38
CA THR A 140 6.56 21.01 -18.01
C THR A 140 5.65 22.21 -17.82
N PRO A 141 6.12 23.45 -18.10
CA PRO A 141 5.26 24.62 -18.09
C PRO A 141 3.99 24.47 -18.93
N ALA A 142 4.06 23.74 -20.06
CA ALA A 142 2.88 23.47 -20.89
C ALA A 142 1.79 22.66 -20.17
N HIS A 143 2.18 21.69 -19.34
CA HIS A 143 1.24 20.92 -18.52
C HIS A 143 0.54 21.82 -17.48
N ILE A 144 1.29 22.70 -16.84
CA ILE A 144 0.75 23.62 -15.83
C ILE A 144 -0.16 24.68 -16.49
N ALA A 145 0.24 25.20 -17.66
CA ALA A 145 -0.60 26.14 -18.41
C ALA A 145 -1.92 25.49 -18.85
N ALA A 146 -1.88 24.25 -19.36
CA ALA A 146 -3.09 23.51 -19.72
C ALA A 146 -3.98 23.24 -18.49
N LEU A 147 -3.38 22.84 -17.36
CA LEU A 147 -4.10 22.65 -16.11
C LEU A 147 -4.75 23.96 -15.63
N ARG A 148 -4.04 25.07 -15.68
CA ARG A 148 -4.59 26.35 -15.29
C ARG A 148 -5.80 26.74 -16.15
N ALA A 149 -5.67 26.60 -17.48
CA ALA A 149 -6.77 26.88 -18.41
C ALA A 149 -8.01 25.99 -18.16
N GLU A 150 -7.79 24.71 -17.86
CA GLU A 150 -8.85 23.78 -17.48
C GLU A 150 -9.55 24.25 -16.19
N LEU A 151 -8.78 24.57 -15.14
CA LEU A 151 -9.33 25.02 -13.85
C LEU A 151 -10.10 26.34 -13.96
N ASP A 152 -9.64 27.28 -14.79
CA ASP A 152 -10.30 28.56 -15.02
C ASP A 152 -11.66 28.39 -15.74
N SER A 153 -11.83 27.30 -16.47
CA SER A 153 -13.10 26.96 -17.13
C SER A 153 -14.13 26.30 -16.19
N LEU A 154 -13.70 25.82 -15.02
CA LEU A 154 -14.55 25.11 -14.08
C LEU A 154 -15.25 26.08 -13.12
N PRO A 155 -16.51 25.77 -12.72
CA PRO A 155 -17.17 26.51 -11.65
C PRO A 155 -16.39 26.32 -10.32
N VAL A 156 -16.34 27.36 -9.50
CA VAL A 156 -15.73 27.27 -8.15
C VAL A 156 -16.55 26.27 -7.32
N VAL A 157 -15.98 25.10 -7.07
CA VAL A 157 -16.60 24.07 -6.22
C VAL A 157 -16.07 24.24 -4.80
N LYS A 158 -16.97 24.47 -3.85
CA LYS A 158 -16.59 24.44 -2.42
C LYS A 158 -16.21 23.01 -2.05
N LYS A 159 -15.23 22.86 -1.12
CA LYS A 159 -14.82 21.58 -0.56
C LYS A 159 -16.07 20.76 -0.21
N THR A 160 -16.24 19.60 -0.80
CA THR A 160 -17.26 18.64 -0.38
C THR A 160 -16.97 18.22 1.06
N ALA A 161 -17.99 18.25 1.91
CA ALA A 161 -17.90 17.74 3.27
C ALA A 161 -17.31 16.32 3.25
N PRO A 162 -16.61 15.89 4.32
CA PRO A 162 -16.07 14.55 4.39
C PRO A 162 -17.18 13.55 4.03
N ALA A 163 -16.98 12.76 3.00
CA ALA A 163 -17.78 11.55 2.87
C ALA A 163 -17.48 10.70 4.10
N GLU A 164 -18.53 10.13 4.66
CA GLU A 164 -18.59 9.25 5.81
C GLU A 164 -17.25 8.75 6.33
N GLU A 165 -17.08 8.81 7.65
CA GLU A 165 -15.94 8.27 8.40
C GLU A 165 -15.30 7.11 7.65
N PHE A 166 -13.97 7.17 7.53
CA PHE A 166 -13.22 6.03 7.03
C PHE A 166 -13.80 4.78 7.67
N SER A 167 -14.67 4.07 6.93
CA SER A 167 -15.10 2.78 7.41
C SER A 167 -13.80 2.01 7.59
N THR A 168 -13.36 1.89 8.81
CA THR A 168 -12.45 0.85 9.19
C THR A 168 -13.02 -0.38 8.51
N VAL A 169 -12.30 -0.95 7.55
CA VAL A 169 -12.48 -2.36 7.27
C VAL A 169 -12.42 -2.95 8.67
N LYS A 170 -13.59 -3.32 9.21
CA LYS A 170 -13.59 -4.12 10.43
C LYS A 170 -12.65 -5.24 10.06
N GLU A 171 -11.49 -5.28 10.73
CA GLU A 171 -10.76 -6.52 10.80
C GLU A 171 -11.86 -7.52 11.15
N GLN A 172 -12.23 -8.33 10.18
CA GLN A 172 -13.03 -9.49 10.48
C GLN A 172 -12.08 -10.29 11.36
N THR A 173 -12.23 -10.10 12.66
CA THR A 173 -11.69 -11.04 13.62
C THR A 173 -12.30 -12.35 13.17
N VAL A 174 -11.49 -13.15 12.49
CA VAL A 174 -11.84 -14.53 12.18
C VAL A 174 -12.02 -15.16 13.52
N GLU A 175 -13.29 -15.35 13.94
CA GLU A 175 -13.66 -15.93 15.25
C GLU A 175 -13.19 -17.39 15.40
N ASN A 176 -12.41 -17.91 14.45
CA ASN A 176 -11.74 -19.19 14.53
C ASN A 176 -10.25 -18.98 14.87
N GLU A 177 -9.97 -18.65 16.14
CA GLU A 177 -8.64 -18.93 16.68
C GLU A 177 -8.36 -20.42 16.50
N ASP A 178 -7.39 -20.75 15.64
CA ASP A 178 -6.98 -22.13 15.50
C ASP A 178 -6.28 -22.62 16.79
N ALA A 179 -6.18 -23.94 16.95
CA ALA A 179 -5.66 -24.55 18.17
C ALA A 179 -4.23 -24.10 18.51
N PHE A 180 -3.42 -23.77 17.48
CA PHE A 180 -2.05 -23.26 17.63
C PHE A 180 -2.06 -21.86 18.26
N LEU A 181 -2.87 -20.94 17.73
CA LEU A 181 -2.96 -19.58 18.25
C LEU A 181 -3.52 -19.55 19.68
N ARG A 182 -4.49 -20.39 19.99
CA ARG A 182 -5.00 -20.51 21.37
C ARG A 182 -3.92 -20.90 22.37
N LYS A 183 -3.09 -21.91 22.05
CA LYS A 183 -1.95 -22.31 22.89
C LYS A 183 -0.93 -21.18 23.02
N LEU A 184 -0.60 -20.52 21.92
CA LEU A 184 0.37 -19.41 21.89
C LEU A 184 -0.11 -18.26 22.79
N ASN A 185 -1.37 -17.85 22.66
CA ASN A 185 -2.00 -16.79 23.46
C ASN A 185 -2.12 -17.16 24.95
N ALA A 186 -2.28 -18.44 25.25
CA ALA A 186 -2.26 -18.96 26.63
C ALA A 186 -0.85 -19.03 27.24
N GLY A 187 0.20 -18.72 26.48
CA GLY A 187 1.61 -18.83 26.93
C GLY A 187 2.11 -20.27 27.03
N GLU A 188 1.41 -21.22 26.39
CA GLU A 188 1.84 -22.62 26.33
C GLU A 188 2.98 -22.82 25.34
N LYS A 189 3.78 -23.86 25.56
CA LYS A 189 4.80 -24.27 24.60
C LYS A 189 4.16 -24.90 23.38
N VAL A 190 4.56 -24.44 22.20
CA VAL A 190 4.10 -24.95 20.91
C VAL A 190 5.24 -25.60 20.15
N ILE A 191 4.95 -26.66 19.40
CA ILE A 191 5.90 -27.40 18.60
C ILE A 191 5.58 -27.15 17.12
N ALA A 192 6.45 -26.39 16.45
CA ALA A 192 6.40 -26.15 15.01
C ALA A 192 7.48 -27.01 14.32
N ILE A 193 7.09 -27.72 13.28
CA ILE A 193 8.01 -28.62 12.55
C ILE A 193 7.98 -28.24 11.06
N GLU A 194 9.15 -28.10 10.45
CA GLU A 194 9.26 -27.90 9.01
C GLU A 194 9.22 -29.25 8.28
N LEU A 195 8.37 -29.34 7.27
CA LEU A 195 8.31 -30.47 6.34
C LEU A 195 8.29 -29.94 4.91
N ASP A 196 9.33 -30.24 4.17
CA ASP A 196 9.50 -29.79 2.78
C ASP A 196 8.49 -30.41 1.84
N SER A 197 7.85 -29.63 1.00
CA SER A 197 6.90 -30.09 0.00
C SER A 197 7.57 -31.04 -1.03
N PRO A 198 6.80 -31.96 -1.66
CA PRO A 198 7.33 -32.93 -2.64
C PRO A 198 7.93 -32.24 -3.87
N ARG A 199 8.85 -32.96 -4.53
CA ARG A 199 9.44 -32.57 -5.83
C ARG A 199 8.67 -33.11 -7.03
N ASN A 200 7.65 -33.91 -6.79
CA ASN A 200 6.80 -34.54 -7.80
C ASN A 200 5.32 -34.27 -7.47
N ALA A 201 4.41 -34.78 -8.30
CA ALA A 201 2.98 -34.59 -8.14
C ALA A 201 2.33 -35.52 -7.10
N ASP A 202 3.10 -36.43 -6.47
CA ASP A 202 2.58 -37.37 -5.47
C ASP A 202 2.70 -36.77 -4.06
N LEU A 203 1.55 -36.56 -3.44
CA LEU A 203 1.44 -35.99 -2.07
C LEU A 203 1.25 -37.07 -1.00
N THR A 204 1.10 -38.37 -1.39
CA THR A 204 0.73 -39.45 -0.48
C THR A 204 1.71 -39.59 0.69
N GLY A 205 3.00 -39.74 0.39
CA GLY A 205 4.03 -39.87 1.43
C GLY A 205 4.19 -38.64 2.29
N TYR A 206 3.91 -37.45 1.74
CA TYR A 206 3.94 -36.20 2.49
C TYR A 206 2.80 -36.15 3.52
N LEU A 207 1.58 -36.48 3.12
CA LEU A 207 0.42 -36.52 4.02
C LEU A 207 0.58 -37.56 5.13
N GLU A 208 1.14 -38.74 4.81
CA GLU A 208 1.48 -39.73 5.83
C GLU A 208 2.52 -39.20 6.84
N GLY A 209 3.53 -38.49 6.35
CA GLY A 209 4.54 -37.83 7.17
C GLY A 209 3.90 -36.78 8.10
N ALA A 210 3.08 -35.89 7.54
CA ALA A 210 2.35 -34.86 8.29
C ALA A 210 1.45 -35.48 9.37
N LYS A 211 0.74 -36.58 9.06
CA LYS A 211 -0.11 -37.33 10.00
C LYS A 211 0.71 -37.94 11.15
N LYS A 212 1.89 -38.47 10.86
CA LYS A 212 2.80 -38.99 11.90
C LYS A 212 3.32 -37.87 12.81
N LEU A 213 3.66 -36.70 12.25
CA LEU A 213 4.10 -35.55 13.02
C LEU A 213 2.99 -35.01 13.92
N GLN A 214 1.76 -34.95 13.42
CA GLN A 214 0.57 -34.56 14.21
C GLN A 214 0.35 -35.54 15.36
N ALA A 215 0.42 -36.84 15.10
CA ALA A 215 0.29 -37.86 16.15
C ALA A 215 1.42 -37.82 17.18
N ALA A 216 2.59 -37.32 16.80
CA ALA A 216 3.73 -37.10 17.71
C ALA A 216 3.63 -35.79 18.52
N GLY A 217 2.58 -34.99 18.32
CA GLY A 217 2.32 -33.78 19.09
C GLY A 217 2.78 -32.46 18.42
N ALA A 218 3.01 -32.46 17.10
CA ALA A 218 3.23 -31.20 16.38
C ALA A 218 1.96 -30.34 16.36
N ASP A 219 2.09 -29.08 16.75
CA ASP A 219 1.01 -28.11 16.77
C ASP A 219 0.88 -27.36 15.44
N LEU A 220 2.01 -27.18 14.74
CA LEU A 220 2.09 -26.42 13.50
C LEU A 220 3.06 -27.11 12.53
N LEU A 221 2.68 -27.15 11.26
CA LEU A 221 3.57 -27.57 10.18
C LEU A 221 3.98 -26.37 9.33
N THR A 222 5.28 -26.04 9.29
CA THR A 222 5.81 -25.05 8.37
C THR A 222 6.21 -25.72 7.05
N ILE A 223 5.95 -25.06 5.92
CA ILE A 223 6.16 -25.63 4.58
C ILE A 223 6.99 -24.65 3.76
N ALA A 224 8.23 -25.03 3.45
CA ALA A 224 9.14 -24.17 2.74
C ALA A 224 8.73 -23.95 1.27
N ASP A 225 8.93 -22.72 0.76
CA ASP A 225 8.69 -22.35 -0.63
C ASP A 225 9.98 -22.50 -1.45
N CYS A 226 10.07 -23.54 -2.24
CA CYS A 226 11.18 -23.82 -3.15
C CYS A 226 12.57 -23.66 -2.47
N PRO A 227 12.84 -24.39 -1.36
CA PRO A 227 14.10 -24.28 -0.64
C PRO A 227 15.28 -24.61 -1.56
N ILE A 228 16.41 -23.94 -1.33
CA ILE A 228 17.64 -24.07 -2.14
C ILE A 228 17.41 -23.78 -3.63
N ALA A 229 16.46 -22.90 -3.97
CA ALA A 229 16.09 -22.56 -5.36
C ALA A 229 15.73 -23.77 -6.24
N GLN A 230 15.19 -24.82 -5.66
CA GLN A 230 14.71 -26.00 -6.38
C GLN A 230 13.19 -26.04 -6.40
N ALA A 231 12.61 -26.18 -7.61
CA ALA A 231 11.18 -26.27 -7.76
C ALA A 231 10.59 -27.45 -6.98
N ARG A 232 9.55 -27.17 -6.22
CA ARG A 232 8.76 -28.14 -5.46
C ARG A 232 7.27 -27.83 -5.64
N MET A 233 6.43 -28.68 -5.12
CA MET A 233 4.99 -28.42 -5.05
C MET A 233 4.74 -27.12 -4.26
N ASP A 234 3.84 -26.28 -4.75
CA ASP A 234 3.54 -24.96 -4.13
C ASP A 234 3.16 -25.11 -2.65
N SER A 235 3.86 -24.38 -1.79
CA SER A 235 3.72 -24.46 -0.33
C SER A 235 2.30 -24.14 0.14
N SER A 236 1.63 -23.16 -0.49
CA SER A 236 0.26 -22.73 -0.13
C SER A 236 -0.76 -23.82 -0.50
N LEU A 237 -0.62 -24.43 -1.68
CA LEU A 237 -1.53 -25.49 -2.10
C LEU A 237 -1.37 -26.75 -1.23
N VAL A 238 -0.13 -27.09 -0.85
CA VAL A 238 0.14 -28.19 0.09
C VAL A 238 -0.43 -27.87 1.47
N ALA A 239 -0.28 -26.64 1.96
CA ALA A 239 -0.84 -26.20 3.23
C ALA A 239 -2.37 -26.34 3.27
N CYS A 240 -3.08 -25.89 2.24
CA CYS A 240 -4.53 -26.06 2.12
C CYS A 240 -4.94 -27.54 2.14
N ARG A 241 -4.17 -28.42 1.49
CA ARG A 241 -4.44 -29.87 1.49
C ARG A 241 -4.25 -30.48 2.87
N VAL A 242 -3.14 -30.18 3.55
CA VAL A 242 -2.86 -30.68 4.92
C VAL A 242 -3.92 -30.20 5.88
N HIS A 243 -4.25 -28.90 5.87
CA HIS A 243 -5.28 -28.35 6.75
C HIS A 243 -6.65 -29.01 6.53
N ARG A 244 -7.07 -29.15 5.27
CA ARG A 244 -8.35 -29.75 4.93
C ARG A 244 -8.45 -31.25 5.27
N GLU A 245 -7.39 -32.01 5.08
CA GLU A 245 -7.42 -33.47 5.25
C GLU A 245 -7.08 -33.92 6.66
N LEU A 246 -6.25 -33.17 7.38
CA LEU A 246 -5.76 -33.55 8.70
C LEU A 246 -6.21 -32.59 9.83
N GLY A 247 -6.76 -31.42 9.51
CA GLY A 247 -7.05 -30.38 10.50
C GLY A 247 -5.80 -29.83 11.22
N LEU A 248 -4.60 -30.14 10.71
CA LEU A 248 -3.34 -29.64 11.27
C LEU A 248 -3.13 -28.19 10.84
N CYS A 249 -2.73 -27.33 11.80
CA CYS A 249 -2.36 -25.97 11.49
C CYS A 249 -1.13 -25.93 10.59
N THR A 250 -1.12 -25.03 9.60
CA THR A 250 -0.07 -24.92 8.63
C THR A 250 0.39 -23.48 8.42
N LEU A 251 1.68 -23.28 8.24
CA LEU A 251 2.31 -22.00 7.93
C LEU A 251 3.12 -22.14 6.63
N PRO A 252 2.54 -21.89 5.46
CA PRO A 252 3.28 -21.92 4.21
C PRO A 252 4.21 -20.71 4.10
N HIS A 253 5.46 -20.94 3.74
CA HIS A 253 6.36 -19.86 3.37
C HIS A 253 5.97 -19.34 1.99
N MET A 254 6.05 -18.04 1.80
CA MET A 254 5.82 -17.38 0.52
C MET A 254 6.99 -16.45 0.24
N THR A 255 7.93 -16.91 -0.59
CA THR A 255 9.11 -16.12 -0.95
C THR A 255 8.80 -15.22 -2.16
N CYS A 256 9.31 -13.99 -2.14
CA CYS A 256 9.15 -13.06 -3.26
C CYS A 256 10.27 -13.19 -4.31
N ARG A 257 11.24 -14.07 -4.10
CA ARG A 257 12.43 -14.20 -4.96
C ARG A 257 12.06 -14.60 -6.40
N ASP A 258 11.18 -15.56 -6.55
CA ASP A 258 10.86 -16.19 -7.85
C ASP A 258 9.45 -15.82 -8.34
N ARG A 259 8.80 -14.88 -7.66
CA ARG A 259 7.42 -14.45 -7.95
C ARG A 259 7.39 -12.96 -8.32
N ASN A 260 6.63 -12.60 -9.35
CA ASN A 260 6.28 -11.20 -9.56
C ASN A 260 5.14 -10.77 -8.61
N LEU A 261 4.86 -9.47 -8.55
CA LEU A 261 3.87 -8.91 -7.64
C LEU A 261 2.48 -9.56 -7.78
N ASN A 262 2.02 -9.81 -9.00
CA ASN A 262 0.71 -10.43 -9.23
C ASN A 262 0.71 -11.89 -8.77
N ALA A 263 1.79 -12.64 -9.03
CA ALA A 263 1.95 -14.02 -8.57
C ALA A 263 2.08 -14.12 -7.03
N THR A 264 2.43 -13.04 -6.34
CA THR A 264 2.43 -12.98 -4.87
C THR A 264 1.05 -12.60 -4.33
N LYS A 265 0.38 -11.61 -4.93
CA LYS A 265 -0.94 -11.15 -4.48
C LYS A 265 -2.07 -12.17 -4.71
N ALA A 266 -2.04 -12.88 -5.84
CA ALA A 266 -3.11 -13.82 -6.18
C ALA A 266 -3.29 -14.98 -5.18
N PRO A 267 -2.23 -15.67 -4.71
CA PRO A 267 -2.37 -16.68 -3.66
C PRO A 267 -2.85 -16.09 -2.32
N LEU A 268 -2.40 -14.88 -1.93
CA LEU A 268 -2.87 -14.24 -0.71
C LEU A 268 -4.38 -13.99 -0.74
N LEU A 269 -4.91 -13.52 -1.88
CA LEU A 269 -6.36 -13.34 -2.06
C LEU A 269 -7.11 -14.68 -2.05
N GLY A 270 -6.48 -15.76 -2.49
CA GLY A 270 -7.09 -17.10 -2.51
C GLY A 270 -7.03 -17.83 -1.16
N LEU A 271 -6.13 -17.43 -0.27
CA LEU A 271 -5.99 -17.96 1.08
C LEU A 271 -6.88 -17.25 2.10
N TYR A 272 -7.30 -16.01 1.79
CA TYR A 272 -8.23 -15.23 2.60
C TYR A 272 -9.66 -15.72 2.37
#